data_571e1fa39e33cc134c5c429b861810d2
#
_entry.id   571e1fa39e33cc134c5c429b861810d2
#
_cell.length_a   1.000
_cell.length_b   1.000
_cell.length_c   1.000
_cell.angle_alpha   90.00
_cell.angle_beta   90.00
_cell.angle_gamma   90.00
#
_symmetry.space_group_name_H-M   'P 1'
#
loop_
_entity.id
_entity.type
_entity.pdbx_description
1 polymer ?
#
loop_
_entity_poly.entity_id
_entity_poly.type
_entity_poly.pdbx_seq_one_letter_code
_entity_poly.pdbx_strand_id
1 'polypeptide(L)'
;MAQASTRTSTTRAPLLVSFLFFYASKVNQLSIAIAGQDFVMVAADTRISSGFSILSREYSRTTKLTEKTVITSSGMVADIENLHKLLIAKVKTYQRQFKKSPSTESLAQLLGNTLYSRRFMPIYAFNLLCGLDAQGQGSVYGYDAIGSFDKLTYGVQGSGSQLGAPILDN
;
A
#
# COMPACT_ATOMS: atom_id res chain seq x y z
N MET A 1 -35.34 37.09 -15.16
CA MET A 1 -34.27 36.44 -15.95
C MET A 1 -33.12 36.11 -15.03
N ALA A 2 -33.00 34.86 -14.60
CA ALA A 2 -31.94 34.38 -13.72
C ALA A 2 -30.94 33.59 -14.56
N GLN A 3 -29.70 34.06 -14.60
CA GLN A 3 -28.60 33.35 -15.24
C GLN A 3 -28.07 32.26 -14.27
N ALA A 4 -28.22 31.02 -14.66
CA ALA A 4 -27.61 29.88 -13.98
C ALA A 4 -26.13 29.79 -14.35
N SER A 5 -25.26 30.07 -13.39
CA SER A 5 -23.81 29.84 -13.49
C SER A 5 -23.54 28.34 -13.26
N THR A 6 -23.24 27.62 -14.34
CA THR A 6 -22.74 26.25 -14.29
C THR A 6 -21.27 26.26 -13.83
N ARG A 7 -21.04 26.00 -12.55
CA ARG A 7 -19.71 25.65 -12.03
C ARG A 7 -19.44 24.19 -12.39
N THR A 8 -18.57 23.98 -13.37
CA THR A 8 -17.93 22.68 -13.60
C THR A 8 -16.96 22.41 -12.47
N SER A 9 -17.39 21.65 -11.46
CA SER A 9 -16.51 21.09 -10.46
C SER A 9 -15.73 19.94 -11.09
N THR A 10 -14.44 20.18 -11.37
CA THR A 10 -13.50 19.14 -11.70
C THR A 10 -13.31 18.27 -10.47
N THR A 11 -14.11 17.21 -10.38
CA THR A 11 -14.03 16.23 -9.30
C THR A 11 -12.72 15.47 -9.50
N ARG A 12 -11.68 15.83 -8.72
CA ARG A 12 -10.50 14.98 -8.56
C ARG A 12 -11.01 13.65 -8.00
N ALA A 13 -10.80 12.56 -8.75
CA ALA A 13 -11.14 11.23 -8.29
C ALA A 13 -10.48 10.98 -6.91
N PRO A 14 -11.25 10.72 -5.86
CA PRO A 14 -10.68 10.43 -4.56
C PRO A 14 -9.98 9.07 -4.64
N LEU A 15 -8.82 8.95 -3.98
CA LEU A 15 -8.22 7.65 -3.68
C LEU A 15 -9.25 6.89 -2.85
N LEU A 16 -9.97 5.98 -3.48
CA LEU A 16 -10.94 5.12 -2.79
C LEU A 16 -10.13 4.09 -2.01
N VAL A 17 -9.71 4.47 -0.79
CA VAL A 17 -9.23 3.52 0.21
C VAL A 17 -10.47 2.88 0.81
N SER A 18 -10.96 1.85 0.14
CA SER A 18 -12.09 1.07 0.65
C SER A 18 -11.55 0.09 1.67
N PHE A 19 -11.75 0.37 2.96
CA PHE A 19 -11.50 -0.58 4.04
C PHE A 19 -12.59 -1.66 4.00
N LEU A 20 -12.35 -2.72 3.25
CA LEU A 20 -13.18 -3.91 3.33
C LEU A 20 -12.73 -4.72 4.54
N PHE A 21 -13.51 -4.73 5.62
CA PHE A 21 -13.28 -5.59 6.77
C PHE A 21 -13.55 -7.04 6.38
N PHE A 22 -12.51 -7.76 6.01
CA PHE A 22 -12.60 -9.21 5.82
C PHE A 22 -12.43 -9.90 7.17
N TYR A 23 -13.52 -10.45 7.69
CA TYR A 23 -13.50 -11.35 8.85
C TYR A 23 -13.09 -12.76 8.38
N ALA A 24 -11.81 -12.98 8.19
CA ALA A 24 -11.28 -14.30 7.87
C ALA A 24 -10.76 -14.97 9.17
N SER A 25 -11.55 -15.84 9.72
CA SER A 25 -11.33 -16.48 11.03
C SER A 25 -10.14 -17.47 11.12
N LYS A 26 -9.34 -17.64 10.07
CA LYS A 26 -8.18 -18.55 10.04
C LYS A 26 -6.92 -18.00 9.37
N VAL A 27 -6.94 -16.77 8.86
CA VAL A 27 -5.82 -16.17 8.14
C VAL A 27 -5.21 -15.08 9.02
N ASN A 28 -3.95 -15.25 9.39
CA ASN A 28 -3.32 -14.35 10.34
C ASN A 28 -2.97 -12.98 9.75
N GLN A 29 -2.82 -12.88 8.44
CA GLN A 29 -2.49 -11.62 7.76
C GLN A 29 -2.86 -11.69 6.28
N LEU A 30 -3.50 -10.64 5.78
CA LEU A 30 -3.85 -10.51 4.37
C LEU A 30 -3.80 -9.03 3.96
N SER A 31 -3.09 -8.75 2.87
CA SER A 31 -3.12 -7.46 2.20
C SER A 31 -3.37 -7.69 0.72
N ILE A 32 -4.32 -6.96 0.15
CA ILE A 32 -4.74 -7.07 -1.25
C ILE A 32 -4.68 -5.70 -1.89
N ALA A 33 -4.22 -5.62 -3.13
CA ALA A 33 -4.25 -4.41 -3.92
C ALA A 33 -4.63 -4.73 -5.37
N ILE A 34 -5.44 -3.88 -5.98
CA ILE A 34 -5.89 -4.02 -7.37
C ILE A 34 -5.75 -2.66 -8.05
N ALA A 35 -5.11 -2.65 -9.23
CA ALA A 35 -4.98 -1.47 -10.07
C ALA A 35 -6.16 -1.40 -11.06
N GLY A 36 -6.86 -0.26 -11.07
CA GLY A 36 -7.84 0.09 -12.09
C GLY A 36 -7.28 1.09 -13.11
N GLN A 37 -8.11 1.57 -14.01
CA GLN A 37 -7.67 2.55 -15.04
C GLN A 37 -7.25 3.89 -14.42
N ASP A 38 -8.03 4.39 -13.46
CA ASP A 38 -7.87 5.71 -12.83
C ASP A 38 -7.88 5.65 -11.29
N PHE A 39 -7.83 4.45 -10.72
CA PHE A 39 -7.86 4.22 -9.27
C PHE A 39 -7.01 3.03 -8.86
N VAL A 40 -6.73 2.95 -7.57
CA VAL A 40 -6.19 1.74 -6.93
C VAL A 40 -7.05 1.42 -5.71
N MET A 41 -7.42 0.16 -5.59
CA MET A 41 -8.13 -0.35 -4.42
C MET A 41 -7.14 -1.13 -3.54
N VAL A 42 -7.12 -0.82 -2.26
CA VAL A 42 -6.28 -1.50 -1.26
C VAL A 42 -7.15 -1.98 -0.11
N ALA A 43 -6.99 -3.23 0.26
CA ALA A 43 -7.68 -3.82 1.40
C ALA A 43 -6.67 -4.62 2.24
N ALA A 44 -6.82 -4.56 3.56
CA ALA A 44 -6.01 -5.35 4.48
C ALA A 44 -6.84 -5.73 5.71
N ASP A 45 -6.53 -6.88 6.32
CA ASP A 45 -7.10 -7.23 7.60
C ASP A 45 -6.49 -6.37 8.72
N THR A 46 -7.22 -6.22 9.81
CA THR A 46 -6.80 -5.42 10.97
C THR A 46 -6.39 -6.26 12.18
N ARG A 47 -6.36 -7.58 12.02
CA ARG A 47 -6.02 -8.50 13.10
C ARG A 47 -4.51 -8.68 13.23
N ILE A 48 -4.02 -8.58 14.47
CA ILE A 48 -2.70 -9.06 14.85
C ILE A 48 -2.90 -10.25 15.77
N SER A 49 -2.25 -11.36 15.45
CA SER A 49 -2.23 -12.54 16.30
C SER A 49 -0.83 -13.11 16.44
N SER A 50 -0.58 -13.76 17.58
CA SER A 50 0.65 -14.49 17.87
C SER A 50 0.25 -15.88 18.37
N GLY A 51 0.52 -16.92 17.55
CA GLY A 51 0.01 -18.24 17.80
C GLY A 51 -1.52 -18.27 17.88
N PHE A 52 -2.07 -18.71 18.99
CA PHE A 52 -3.52 -18.77 19.23
C PHE A 52 -4.10 -17.51 19.88
N SER A 53 -3.25 -16.53 20.26
CA SER A 53 -3.67 -15.30 20.93
C SER A 53 -3.89 -14.17 19.95
N ILE A 54 -4.96 -13.40 20.12
CA ILE A 54 -5.24 -12.18 19.38
C ILE A 54 -4.68 -11.02 20.20
N LEU A 55 -3.67 -10.29 19.65
CA LEU A 55 -3.06 -9.14 20.29
C LEU A 55 -3.83 -7.86 20.03
N SER A 56 -4.37 -7.69 18.82
CA SER A 56 -5.19 -6.55 18.43
C SER A 56 -6.17 -6.94 17.33
N ARG A 57 -7.33 -6.26 17.28
CA ARG A 57 -8.33 -6.39 16.21
C ARG A 57 -8.43 -5.14 15.33
N GLU A 58 -7.73 -4.07 15.68
CA GLU A 58 -7.89 -2.74 15.08
C GLU A 58 -6.55 -2.16 14.61
N TYR A 59 -5.59 -3.01 14.21
CA TYR A 59 -4.31 -2.56 13.70
C TYR A 59 -4.38 -2.22 12.22
N SER A 60 -4.01 -0.98 11.85
CA SER A 60 -3.95 -0.59 10.44
C SER A 60 -2.62 -1.01 9.81
N ARG A 61 -2.67 -1.87 8.80
CA ARG A 61 -1.49 -2.30 8.00
C ARG A 61 -1.18 -1.35 6.86
N THR A 62 -2.06 -0.38 6.62
CA THR A 62 -2.01 0.50 5.48
C THR A 62 -1.60 1.90 5.92
N THR A 63 -0.64 2.49 5.21
CA THR A 63 -0.13 3.83 5.50
C THR A 63 -0.11 4.67 4.23
N LYS A 64 -0.69 5.87 4.31
CA LYS A 64 -0.63 6.86 3.24
C LYS A 64 0.74 7.53 3.25
N LEU A 65 1.48 7.43 2.15
CA LEU A 65 2.79 8.06 1.97
C LEU A 65 2.69 9.44 1.31
N THR A 66 1.84 9.54 0.28
CA THR A 66 1.52 10.79 -0.42
C THR A 66 0.02 10.87 -0.70
N GLU A 67 -0.44 11.96 -1.33
CA GLU A 67 -1.85 12.07 -1.75
C GLU A 67 -2.27 11.00 -2.78
N LYS A 68 -1.29 10.43 -3.50
CA LYS A 68 -1.53 9.47 -4.59
C LYS A 68 -0.93 8.09 -4.34
N THR A 69 -0.26 7.87 -3.20
CA THR A 69 0.47 6.63 -2.96
C THR A 69 0.25 6.14 -1.54
N VAL A 70 -0.02 4.86 -1.43
CA VAL A 70 -0.29 4.13 -0.20
C VAL A 70 0.59 2.88 -0.16
N ILE A 71 1.07 2.51 1.01
CA ILE A 71 1.73 1.23 1.25
C ILE A 71 0.87 0.38 2.18
N THR A 72 0.78 -0.90 1.89
CA THR A 72 0.23 -1.90 2.82
C THR A 72 1.23 -3.03 3.00
N SER A 73 1.33 -3.55 4.21
CA SER A 73 2.37 -4.51 4.56
C SER A 73 1.85 -5.62 5.45
N SER A 74 2.38 -6.82 5.21
CA SER A 74 2.18 -8.01 6.03
C SER A 74 3.52 -8.48 6.57
N GLY A 75 3.55 -9.14 7.72
CA GLY A 75 4.76 -9.63 8.36
C GLY A 75 4.87 -9.25 9.83
N MET A 76 6.08 -8.97 10.29
CA MET A 76 6.35 -8.61 11.68
C MET A 76 5.98 -7.14 11.94
N VAL A 77 5.07 -6.90 12.87
CA VAL A 77 4.51 -5.56 13.16
C VAL A 77 5.58 -4.54 13.48
N ALA A 78 6.58 -4.88 14.29
CA ALA A 78 7.67 -3.97 14.65
C ALA A 78 8.46 -3.50 13.43
N ASP A 79 8.75 -4.42 12.51
CA ASP A 79 9.46 -4.12 11.26
C ASP A 79 8.60 -3.28 10.31
N ILE A 80 7.31 -3.60 10.20
CA ILE A 80 6.34 -2.84 9.39
C ILE A 80 6.24 -1.40 9.88
N GLU A 81 6.05 -1.19 11.19
CA GLU A 81 5.95 0.15 11.76
C GLU A 81 7.20 0.98 11.54
N ASN A 82 8.38 0.40 11.78
CA ASN A 82 9.65 1.09 11.58
C ASN A 82 9.88 1.41 10.09
N LEU A 83 9.56 0.49 9.19
CA LEU A 83 9.65 0.71 7.74
C LEU A 83 8.72 1.85 7.30
N HIS A 84 7.45 1.84 7.74
CA HIS A 84 6.50 2.89 7.39
C HIS A 84 6.92 4.26 7.94
N LYS A 85 7.37 4.34 9.20
CA LYS A 85 7.92 5.57 9.79
C LYS A 85 9.13 6.10 9.01
N LEU A 86 10.04 5.20 8.62
CA LEU A 86 11.22 5.56 7.81
C LEU A 86 10.83 6.10 6.44
N LEU A 87 9.86 5.46 5.76
CA LEU A 87 9.39 5.93 4.45
C LEU A 87 8.72 7.30 4.54
N ILE A 88 7.86 7.51 5.54
CA ILE A 88 7.24 8.82 5.79
C ILE A 88 8.32 9.90 6.00
N ALA A 89 9.36 9.60 6.78
CA ALA A 89 10.46 10.54 7.02
C ALA A 89 11.21 10.88 5.72
N LYS A 90 11.52 9.86 4.90
CA LYS A 90 12.18 10.04 3.59
C LYS A 90 11.30 10.86 2.62
N VAL A 91 10.00 10.60 2.56
CA VAL A 91 9.05 11.38 1.75
C VAL A 91 9.02 12.84 2.18
N LYS A 92 8.93 13.11 3.49
CA LYS A 92 8.95 14.49 4.02
C LYS A 92 10.26 15.20 3.69
N THR A 93 11.39 14.52 3.78
CA THR A 93 12.70 15.07 3.39
C THR A 93 12.72 15.42 1.91
N TYR A 94 12.26 14.53 1.05
CA TYR A 94 12.15 14.77 -0.39
C TYR A 94 11.26 15.99 -0.70
N GLN A 95 10.08 16.08 -0.07
CA GLN A 95 9.16 17.19 -0.27
C GLN A 95 9.76 18.54 0.18
N ARG A 96 10.54 18.55 1.27
CA ARG A 96 11.24 19.77 1.72
C ARG A 96 12.31 20.21 0.74
N GLN A 97 13.08 19.28 0.21
CA GLN A 97 14.20 19.54 -0.68
C GLN A 97 13.73 19.96 -2.08
N PHE A 98 12.78 19.23 -2.65
CA PHE A 98 12.36 19.42 -4.06
C PHE A 98 11.05 20.19 -4.22
N LYS A 99 10.37 20.57 -3.13
CA LYS A 99 9.09 21.31 -3.12
C LYS A 99 7.97 20.62 -3.92
N LYS A 100 8.08 19.32 -4.16
CA LYS A 100 7.11 18.47 -4.84
C LYS A 100 7.01 17.10 -4.18
N SER A 101 5.87 16.43 -4.35
CA SER A 101 5.70 15.04 -3.90
C SER A 101 6.42 14.08 -4.86
N PRO A 102 7.07 13.03 -4.36
CA PRO A 102 7.63 11.98 -5.19
C PRO A 102 6.51 11.23 -5.94
N SER A 103 6.81 10.74 -7.13
CA SER A 103 5.92 9.86 -7.90
C SER A 103 5.83 8.47 -7.26
N THR A 104 4.77 7.72 -7.59
CA THR A 104 4.61 6.33 -7.14
C THR A 104 5.79 5.46 -7.56
N GLU A 105 6.28 5.63 -8.78
CA GLU A 105 7.44 4.91 -9.31
C GLU A 105 8.74 5.26 -8.55
N SER A 106 8.96 6.55 -8.26
CA SER A 106 10.11 6.98 -7.44
C SER A 106 10.05 6.37 -6.04
N LEU A 107 8.85 6.27 -5.46
CA LEU A 107 8.66 5.62 -4.16
C LEU A 107 8.86 4.11 -4.25
N ALA A 108 8.49 3.48 -5.37
CA ALA A 108 8.74 2.06 -5.59
C ALA A 108 10.26 1.78 -5.57
N GLN A 109 11.04 2.55 -6.29
CA GLN A 109 12.50 2.41 -6.28
C GLN A 109 13.11 2.71 -4.89
N LEU A 110 12.61 3.75 -4.21
CA LEU A 110 13.06 4.11 -2.86
C LEU A 110 12.81 2.98 -1.85
N LEU A 111 11.63 2.33 -1.92
CA LEU A 111 11.30 1.19 -1.08
C LEU A 111 12.20 0.01 -1.36
N GLY A 112 12.40 -0.35 -2.65
CA GLY A 112 13.32 -1.42 -3.04
C GLY A 112 14.73 -1.21 -2.51
N ASN A 113 15.30 0.00 -2.69
CA ASN A 113 16.62 0.36 -2.17
C ASN A 113 16.66 0.32 -0.64
N THR A 114 15.59 0.71 0.03
CA THR A 114 15.50 0.69 1.49
C THR A 114 15.50 -0.73 2.03
N LEU A 115 14.75 -1.64 1.40
CA LEU A 115 14.73 -3.06 1.77
C LEU A 115 16.09 -3.71 1.49
N TYR A 116 16.68 -3.46 0.31
CA TYR A 116 17.97 -4.05 -0.06
C TYR A 116 19.12 -3.56 0.81
N SER A 117 19.07 -2.37 1.39
CA SER A 117 20.06 -1.90 2.37
C SER A 117 20.17 -2.80 3.61
N ARG A 118 19.17 -3.63 3.84
CA ARG A 118 19.11 -4.64 4.90
C ARG A 118 19.25 -6.07 4.39
N ARG A 119 19.93 -6.27 3.26
CA ARG A 119 20.08 -7.58 2.58
C ARG A 119 20.49 -8.73 3.51
N PHE A 120 21.40 -8.47 4.45
CA PHE A 120 21.94 -9.49 5.38
C PHE A 120 21.16 -9.61 6.69
N MET A 121 20.28 -8.65 7.00
CA MET A 121 19.32 -8.69 8.09
C MET A 121 17.97 -8.13 7.57
N PRO A 122 17.24 -8.92 6.77
CA PRO A 122 16.06 -8.43 6.07
C PRO A 122 14.97 -7.94 7.03
N ILE A 123 14.30 -6.88 6.61
CA ILE A 123 13.07 -6.41 7.24
C ILE A 123 11.98 -7.44 6.96
N TYR A 124 11.41 -8.04 8.01
CA TYR A 124 10.36 -9.05 7.84
C TYR A 124 9.02 -8.38 7.53
N ALA A 125 8.94 -7.82 6.34
CA ALA A 125 7.76 -7.13 5.82
C ALA A 125 7.58 -7.46 4.33
N PHE A 126 6.39 -7.93 3.98
CA PHE A 126 5.97 -8.19 2.62
C PHE A 126 5.04 -7.06 2.19
N ASN A 127 5.47 -6.28 1.23
CA ASN A 127 4.90 -4.97 0.94
C ASN A 127 4.17 -4.96 -0.40
N LEU A 128 3.05 -4.22 -0.45
CA LEU A 128 2.42 -3.74 -1.67
C LEU A 128 2.44 -2.22 -1.64
N LEU A 129 3.07 -1.61 -2.63
CA LEU A 129 3.04 -0.16 -2.83
C LEU A 129 2.07 0.15 -3.96
N CYS A 130 1.11 1.00 -3.69
CA CYS A 130 -0.02 1.23 -4.55
C CYS A 130 -0.22 2.73 -4.77
N GLY A 131 -0.51 3.12 -5.99
CA GLY A 131 -0.78 4.53 -6.27
C GLY A 131 -1.07 4.80 -7.74
N LEU A 132 -1.20 6.08 -8.07
CA LEU A 132 -1.37 6.52 -9.45
C LEU A 132 0.00 6.84 -10.06
N ASP A 133 0.21 6.42 -11.29
CA ASP A 133 1.39 6.79 -12.07
C ASP A 133 1.31 8.23 -12.62
N ALA A 134 2.28 8.62 -13.44
CA ALA A 134 2.34 9.96 -14.02
C ALA A 134 1.17 10.23 -15.00
N GLN A 135 0.62 9.19 -15.60
CA GLN A 135 -0.51 9.24 -16.53
C GLN A 135 -1.87 9.21 -15.80
N GLY A 136 -1.87 9.02 -14.47
CA GLY A 136 -3.07 8.89 -13.67
C GLY A 136 -3.66 7.48 -13.64
N GLN A 137 -2.94 6.50 -14.17
CA GLN A 137 -3.36 5.09 -14.13
C GLN A 137 -2.98 4.45 -12.80
N GLY A 138 -3.80 3.51 -12.36
CA GLY A 138 -3.53 2.71 -11.17
C GLY A 138 -2.29 1.83 -11.36
N SER A 139 -1.45 1.78 -10.34
CA SER A 139 -0.22 0.99 -10.33
C SER A 139 -0.05 0.31 -8.98
N VAL A 140 0.24 -0.98 -9.02
CA VAL A 140 0.56 -1.80 -7.85
C VAL A 140 1.97 -2.37 -8.03
N TYR A 141 2.80 -2.25 -7.01
CA TYR A 141 4.14 -2.83 -6.96
C TYR A 141 4.19 -3.84 -5.83
N GLY A 142 4.50 -5.10 -6.16
CA GLY A 142 4.66 -6.18 -5.21
C GLY A 142 6.14 -6.41 -4.88
N TYR A 143 6.45 -6.62 -3.61
CA TYR A 143 7.82 -6.76 -3.10
C TYR A 143 8.04 -8.09 -2.41
N ASP A 144 9.27 -8.60 -2.50
CA ASP A 144 9.79 -9.55 -1.54
C ASP A 144 10.43 -8.83 -0.32
N ALA A 145 10.88 -9.59 0.67
CA ALA A 145 11.50 -9.02 1.87
C ALA A 145 12.87 -8.36 1.60
N ILE A 146 13.50 -8.65 0.46
CA ILE A 146 14.85 -8.19 0.10
C ILE A 146 14.79 -6.93 -0.77
N GLY A 147 13.62 -6.61 -1.32
CA GLY A 147 13.40 -5.41 -2.14
C GLY A 147 13.36 -5.67 -3.65
N SER A 148 13.33 -6.93 -4.09
CA SER A 148 12.94 -7.23 -5.47
C SER A 148 11.46 -6.88 -5.67
N PHE A 149 11.12 -6.21 -6.77
CA PHE A 149 9.75 -5.78 -7.01
C PHE A 149 9.39 -5.77 -8.49
N ASP A 150 8.11 -5.94 -8.76
CA ASP A 150 7.52 -5.84 -10.08
C ASP A 150 6.23 -5.01 -10.06
N LYS A 151 5.90 -4.40 -11.22
CA LYS A 151 4.61 -3.73 -11.45
C LYS A 151 3.56 -4.78 -11.81
N LEU A 152 2.50 -4.82 -11.03
CA LEU A 152 1.43 -5.81 -11.12
C LEU A 152 0.08 -5.12 -11.40
N THR A 153 -0.88 -5.84 -11.97
CA THR A 153 -2.28 -5.40 -12.07
C THR A 153 -3.02 -5.62 -10.74
N TYR A 154 -2.67 -6.65 -10.02
CA TYR A 154 -3.12 -6.92 -8.65
C TYR A 154 -2.01 -7.60 -7.85
N GLY A 155 -2.08 -7.51 -6.54
CA GLY A 155 -1.14 -8.17 -5.63
C GLY A 155 -1.83 -8.62 -4.36
N VAL A 156 -1.36 -9.75 -3.83
CA VAL A 156 -1.81 -10.31 -2.56
C VAL A 156 -0.59 -10.68 -1.72
N GLN A 157 -0.54 -10.23 -0.48
CA GLN A 157 0.57 -10.50 0.43
C GLN A 157 0.06 -11.00 1.78
N GLY A 158 0.91 -11.75 2.48
CA GLY A 158 0.61 -12.32 3.79
C GLY A 158 0.26 -13.79 3.74
N SER A 159 0.01 -14.38 4.91
CA SER A 159 -0.31 -15.82 5.05
C SER A 159 -1.62 -16.23 4.37
N GLY A 160 -2.52 -15.26 4.13
CA GLY A 160 -3.77 -15.46 3.39
C GLY A 160 -3.65 -15.35 1.88
N SER A 161 -2.46 -15.09 1.33
CA SER A 161 -2.27 -14.90 -0.11
C SER A 161 -2.73 -16.10 -0.94
N GLN A 162 -2.52 -17.31 -0.44
CA GLN A 162 -2.96 -18.55 -1.11
C GLN A 162 -4.49 -18.66 -1.26
N LEU A 163 -5.25 -17.98 -0.40
CA LEU A 163 -6.71 -17.94 -0.48
C LEU A 163 -7.20 -16.74 -1.32
N GLY A 164 -6.46 -15.62 -1.27
CA GLY A 164 -6.84 -14.40 -1.97
C GLY A 164 -6.48 -14.42 -3.46
N ALA A 165 -5.32 -14.93 -3.84
CA ALA A 165 -4.84 -14.93 -5.22
C ALA A 165 -5.80 -15.66 -6.18
N PRO A 166 -6.29 -16.89 -5.92
CA PRO A 166 -7.19 -17.58 -6.83
C PRO A 166 -8.53 -16.87 -7.05
N ILE A 167 -8.95 -16.00 -6.10
CA ILE A 167 -10.18 -15.22 -6.26
C ILE A 167 -9.97 -14.07 -7.24
N LEU A 168 -8.75 -13.54 -7.31
CA LEU A 168 -8.40 -12.42 -8.19
C LEU A 168 -7.95 -12.88 -9.59
N ASP A 169 -7.60 -14.16 -9.74
CA ASP A 169 -7.21 -14.76 -11.01
C ASP A 169 -8.41 -15.05 -11.94
N ASN A 170 -9.64 -14.99 -11.41
CA ASN A 170 -10.88 -15.11 -12.18
C ASN A 170 -11.36 -13.74 -12.66
#